data_f1e061fda0b83204e0d23a11ed7daba2
#
_entry.id   f1e061fda0b83204e0d23a11ed7daba2
#
_cell.length_a   1.000
_cell.length_b   1.000
_cell.length_c   1.000
_cell.angle_alpha   90.00
_cell.angle_beta   90.00
_cell.angle_gamma   90.00
#
_symmetry.space_group_name_H-M   'P 1'
#
loop_
_entity.id
_entity.type
_entity.pdbx_description
1 polymer ?
#
loop_
_entity_poly.entity_id
_entity_poly.type
_entity_poly.pdbx_seq_one_letter_code
_entity_poly.pdbx_strand_id
1 'polypeptide(L)'
;MIEEEIQCPKGQEDTTMKLNTQYAVDQTMRLLSIDSPTGYTRNVTDELLSILREMGFSPVRTRKGAVACTLGGKGHPLALAAHVDTLGLMVRQIKANGRLAFTRLGGPSFNAVETENVTVITRDGKRYTGVVALRNASSHVNRELDSEKRDDSTLEVLLDEVVSSKEDVEKLGISVGDIICLDPRARVTPSGFIRSRFLDDKLSAGMLLALAKGVADGSVKPARKITIFFSVYEEVGHGASSGLPEDTEDLLVVDMGCVGDEITCTEQQVSICAKDSGGPYDYSMTSELIALAKEHAIDYAVDVYPAYGSDAATALRSGRDIRYALIGAGVYASHGYERSHVKGVENSLRLIEAYAEKE
;
A
#
# COMPACT_ATOMS: atom_id res chain seq x y z
N MET A 1 6.89 -42.64 14.01
CA MET A 1 6.75 -41.23 13.51
C MET A 1 5.73 -40.63 14.41
N ILE A 2 6.19 -39.77 15.29
CA ILE A 2 5.37 -39.05 16.30
C ILE A 2 5.22 -37.67 15.74
N GLU A 3 4.01 -37.28 15.38
CA GLU A 3 3.64 -35.90 15.08
C GLU A 3 3.66 -35.12 16.39
N GLU A 4 4.69 -34.34 16.61
CA GLU A 4 4.68 -33.33 17.65
C GLU A 4 3.92 -32.10 17.12
N GLU A 5 2.70 -31.94 17.60
CA GLU A 5 1.98 -30.67 17.50
C GLU A 5 2.79 -29.59 18.24
N ILE A 6 3.34 -28.65 17.46
CA ILE A 6 3.98 -27.45 18.00
C ILE A 6 2.86 -26.57 18.57
N GLN A 7 2.59 -26.68 19.85
CA GLN A 7 1.76 -25.73 20.59
C GLN A 7 2.47 -24.38 20.65
N CYS A 8 1.94 -23.43 19.91
CA CYS A 8 2.27 -22.02 20.07
C CYS A 8 2.00 -21.61 21.54
N PRO A 9 2.90 -20.86 22.22
CA PRO A 9 2.64 -20.42 23.59
C PRO A 9 1.40 -19.51 23.58
N LYS A 10 0.37 -19.88 24.32
CA LYS A 10 -0.80 -19.06 24.61
C LYS A 10 -0.34 -17.81 25.37
N GLY A 11 -0.02 -16.73 24.63
CA GLY A 11 -0.04 -15.39 25.19
C GLY A 11 -1.47 -15.10 25.67
N GLN A 12 -1.62 -14.35 26.74
CA GLN A 12 -2.93 -13.88 27.22
C GLN A 12 -3.66 -13.28 26.00
N GLU A 13 -4.72 -13.95 25.56
CA GLU A 13 -5.66 -13.39 24.61
C GLU A 13 -6.24 -12.13 25.28
N ASP A 14 -5.90 -10.97 24.75
CA ASP A 14 -6.56 -9.71 25.10
C ASP A 14 -7.98 -9.80 24.50
N THR A 15 -8.93 -10.15 25.37
CA THR A 15 -10.30 -10.60 25.02
C THR A 15 -11.19 -9.48 24.51
N THR A 16 -10.63 -8.35 24.07
CA THR A 16 -11.38 -7.13 23.72
C THR A 16 -11.37 -6.76 22.25
N MET A 17 -10.38 -7.20 21.42
CA MET A 17 -10.35 -6.82 19.99
C MET A 17 -11.41 -7.57 19.18
N LYS A 18 -12.24 -6.82 18.44
CA LYS A 18 -13.34 -7.32 17.62
C LYS A 18 -12.95 -7.53 16.16
N LEU A 19 -11.95 -6.78 15.70
CA LEU A 19 -11.44 -6.88 14.33
C LEU A 19 -10.54 -8.10 14.15
N ASN A 20 -10.68 -8.77 13.01
CA ASN A 20 -9.94 -10.00 12.71
C ASN A 20 -8.63 -9.69 11.97
N THR A 21 -7.50 -9.79 12.67
CA THR A 21 -6.15 -9.57 12.11
C THR A 21 -5.83 -10.53 10.95
N GLN A 22 -6.19 -11.81 11.08
CA GLN A 22 -5.94 -12.78 10.00
C GLN A 22 -6.71 -12.40 8.73
N TYR A 23 -7.97 -11.96 8.87
CA TYR A 23 -8.75 -11.48 7.74
C TYR A 23 -8.08 -10.27 7.05
N ALA A 24 -7.55 -9.32 7.83
CA ALA A 24 -6.81 -8.18 7.26
C ALA A 24 -5.59 -8.64 6.46
N VAL A 25 -4.81 -9.58 7.00
CA VAL A 25 -3.63 -10.16 6.32
C VAL A 25 -4.06 -10.90 5.05
N ASP A 26 -5.12 -11.72 5.11
CA ASP A 26 -5.62 -12.45 3.94
C ASP A 26 -6.09 -11.51 2.82
N GLN A 27 -6.80 -10.42 3.18
CA GLN A 27 -7.19 -9.40 2.20
C GLN A 27 -5.97 -8.66 1.64
N THR A 28 -4.98 -8.36 2.45
CA THR A 28 -3.70 -7.80 1.98
C THR A 28 -3.05 -8.71 0.93
N MET A 29 -2.92 -10.00 1.23
CA MET A 29 -2.33 -10.97 0.30
C MET A 29 -3.15 -11.09 -1.00
N ARG A 30 -4.49 -11.03 -0.91
CA ARG A 30 -5.39 -10.99 -2.07
C ARG A 30 -5.16 -9.75 -2.92
N LEU A 31 -5.09 -8.56 -2.31
CA LEU A 31 -4.84 -7.30 -3.03
C LEU A 31 -3.44 -7.25 -3.64
N LEU A 32 -2.41 -7.79 -2.95
CA LEU A 32 -1.04 -7.88 -3.45
C LEU A 32 -0.92 -8.75 -4.71
N SER A 33 -1.81 -9.73 -4.89
CA SER A 33 -1.83 -10.56 -6.10
C SER A 33 -2.38 -9.87 -7.34
N ILE A 34 -2.92 -8.65 -7.20
CA ILE A 34 -3.52 -7.88 -8.28
C ILE A 34 -2.58 -6.73 -8.65
N ASP A 35 -2.09 -6.72 -9.89
CA ASP A 35 -1.27 -5.63 -10.42
C ASP A 35 -2.06 -4.32 -10.43
N SER A 36 -1.48 -3.28 -9.83
CA SER A 36 -2.11 -1.96 -9.77
C SER A 36 -1.14 -0.78 -9.79
N PRO A 37 -0.10 -0.76 -10.66
CA PRO A 37 0.71 0.44 -10.79
C PRO A 37 -0.15 1.68 -11.03
N THR A 38 0.31 2.83 -10.52
CA THR A 38 -0.40 4.11 -10.68
C THR A 38 -0.83 4.32 -12.13
N GLY A 39 -2.13 4.59 -12.32
CA GLY A 39 -2.75 4.69 -13.64
C GLY A 39 -3.32 3.38 -14.21
N TYR A 40 -2.97 2.22 -13.63
CA TYR A 40 -3.49 0.90 -14.00
C TYR A 40 -4.19 0.22 -12.82
N THR A 41 -5.17 0.87 -12.22
CA THR A 41 -5.78 0.45 -10.94
C THR A 41 -7.17 -0.15 -11.09
N ARG A 42 -7.66 -0.33 -12.32
CA ARG A 42 -9.04 -0.79 -12.56
C ARG A 42 -9.33 -2.14 -11.91
N ASN A 43 -8.42 -3.10 -12.05
CA ASN A 43 -8.62 -4.46 -11.56
C ASN A 43 -8.71 -4.51 -10.03
N VAL A 44 -7.80 -3.83 -9.32
CA VAL A 44 -7.81 -3.79 -7.86
C VAL A 44 -9.06 -3.06 -7.33
N THR A 45 -9.51 -2.01 -8.01
CA THR A 45 -10.73 -1.30 -7.59
C THR A 45 -12.02 -2.04 -7.95
N ASP A 46 -12.04 -2.86 -9.03
CA ASP A 46 -13.14 -3.80 -9.30
C ASP A 46 -13.23 -4.85 -8.20
N GLU A 47 -12.09 -5.36 -7.72
CA GLU A 47 -12.00 -6.31 -6.62
C GLU A 47 -12.55 -5.72 -5.30
N LEU A 48 -12.14 -4.50 -4.95
CA LEU A 48 -12.65 -3.79 -3.76
C LEU A 48 -14.16 -3.60 -3.81
N LEU A 49 -14.70 -3.22 -4.98
CA LEU A 49 -16.14 -3.08 -5.17
C LEU A 49 -16.87 -4.41 -4.96
N SER A 50 -16.29 -5.53 -5.42
CA SER A 50 -16.86 -6.87 -5.22
C SER A 50 -16.90 -7.24 -3.74
N ILE A 51 -15.75 -7.15 -3.06
CA ILE A 51 -15.60 -7.48 -1.64
C ILE A 51 -16.61 -6.68 -0.79
N LEU A 52 -16.71 -5.37 -1.01
CA LEU A 52 -17.61 -4.52 -0.23
C LEU A 52 -19.09 -4.81 -0.52
N ARG A 53 -19.44 -5.12 -1.78
CA ARG A 53 -20.82 -5.53 -2.13
C ARG A 53 -21.21 -6.88 -1.51
N GLU A 54 -20.28 -7.82 -1.48
CA GLU A 54 -20.47 -9.12 -0.82
C GLU A 54 -20.73 -8.98 0.69
N MET A 55 -20.18 -7.92 1.32
CA MET A 55 -20.48 -7.55 2.71
C MET A 55 -21.81 -6.82 2.88
N GLY A 56 -22.55 -6.51 1.79
CA GLY A 56 -23.83 -5.82 1.82
C GLY A 56 -23.76 -4.30 1.72
N PHE A 57 -22.57 -3.72 1.48
CA PHE A 57 -22.42 -2.28 1.30
C PHE A 57 -22.69 -1.82 -0.13
N SER A 58 -22.79 -0.51 -0.31
CA SER A 58 -23.00 0.15 -1.61
C SER A 58 -21.80 1.02 -1.99
N PRO A 59 -20.64 0.43 -2.31
CA PRO A 59 -19.46 1.20 -2.68
C PRO A 59 -19.62 1.91 -4.01
N VAL A 60 -19.01 3.08 -4.15
CA VAL A 60 -19.03 3.90 -5.36
C VAL A 60 -17.61 4.08 -5.87
N ARG A 61 -17.42 3.92 -7.19
CA ARG A 61 -16.17 4.29 -7.85
C ARG A 61 -16.26 5.74 -8.32
N THR A 62 -15.25 6.54 -7.97
CA THR A 62 -15.10 7.91 -8.48
C THR A 62 -14.66 7.93 -9.94
N ARG A 63 -14.74 9.08 -10.60
CA ARG A 63 -14.24 9.22 -12.00
C ARG A 63 -12.73 8.99 -12.11
N LYS A 64 -11.97 9.37 -11.09
CA LYS A 64 -10.52 9.13 -11.02
C LYS A 64 -10.18 7.65 -10.79
N GLY A 65 -11.12 6.85 -10.29
CA GLY A 65 -10.96 5.42 -10.06
C GLY A 65 -10.93 5.00 -8.58
N ALA A 66 -10.86 5.93 -7.64
CA ALA A 66 -10.92 5.65 -6.20
C ALA A 66 -12.26 4.99 -5.82
N VAL A 67 -12.29 4.22 -4.73
CA VAL A 67 -13.50 3.58 -4.21
C VAL A 67 -13.86 4.21 -2.87
N ALA A 68 -15.06 4.74 -2.75
CA ALA A 68 -15.64 5.25 -1.50
C ALA A 68 -16.77 4.34 -1.03
N CYS A 69 -16.83 4.04 0.26
CA CYS A 69 -17.87 3.20 0.85
C CYS A 69 -18.24 3.68 2.25
N THR A 70 -19.46 4.17 2.44
CA THR A 70 -19.97 4.51 3.78
C THR A 70 -20.38 3.22 4.50
N LEU A 71 -19.77 2.98 5.66
CA LEU A 71 -20.00 1.79 6.47
C LEU A 71 -21.18 1.95 7.42
N GLY A 72 -21.50 3.18 7.81
CA GLY A 72 -22.59 3.49 8.76
C GLY A 72 -22.16 4.46 9.84
N GLY A 73 -22.86 4.41 10.97
CA GLY A 73 -22.66 5.35 12.08
C GLY A 73 -23.44 6.66 11.91
N LYS A 74 -23.39 7.49 12.95
CA LYS A 74 -24.04 8.82 13.00
C LYS A 74 -23.10 9.77 13.73
N GLY A 75 -23.20 11.06 13.52
CA GLY A 75 -22.32 12.05 14.14
C GLY A 75 -21.30 12.60 13.16
N HIS A 76 -20.15 13.05 13.66
CA HIS A 76 -19.13 13.72 12.84
C HIS A 76 -18.59 12.82 11.72
N PRO A 77 -18.65 13.27 10.45
CA PRO A 77 -18.18 12.47 9.32
C PRO A 77 -16.67 12.26 9.35
N LEU A 78 -16.28 10.99 9.41
CA LEU A 78 -14.89 10.55 9.38
C LEU A 78 -14.63 9.76 8.08
N ALA A 79 -13.64 10.17 7.31
CA ALA A 79 -13.09 9.35 6.25
C ALA A 79 -11.83 8.62 6.75
N LEU A 80 -11.76 7.32 6.48
CA LEU A 80 -10.56 6.51 6.67
C LEU A 80 -10.01 6.20 5.27
N ALA A 81 -8.80 6.66 4.97
CA ALA A 81 -8.22 6.51 3.64
C ALA A 81 -7.00 5.58 3.64
N ALA A 82 -6.89 4.76 2.62
CA ALA A 82 -5.71 3.98 2.26
C ALA A 82 -5.57 3.96 0.74
N HIS A 83 -4.36 3.88 0.20
CA HIS A 83 -4.22 3.80 -1.25
C HIS A 83 -4.04 2.36 -1.75
N VAL A 84 -4.38 2.13 -3.02
CA VAL A 84 -4.28 0.81 -3.66
C VAL A 84 -3.53 0.84 -4.99
N ASP A 85 -3.12 2.02 -5.43
CA ASP A 85 -2.12 2.09 -6.48
C ASP A 85 -0.74 1.78 -5.90
N THR A 86 0.13 1.27 -6.75
CA THR A 86 1.46 0.84 -6.37
C THR A 86 2.51 1.51 -7.24
N LEU A 87 3.73 1.49 -6.75
CA LEU A 87 4.89 1.74 -7.58
C LEU A 87 4.91 0.79 -8.79
N GLY A 88 5.52 1.25 -9.86
CA GLY A 88 5.66 0.47 -11.09
C GLY A 88 6.60 1.13 -12.08
N LEU A 89 6.60 0.60 -13.29
CA LEU A 89 7.38 1.14 -14.40
C LEU A 89 6.49 1.27 -15.64
N MET A 90 6.96 2.05 -16.62
CA MET A 90 6.29 2.25 -17.92
C MET A 90 7.31 2.18 -19.04
N VAL A 91 6.96 1.55 -20.13
CA VAL A 91 7.81 1.51 -21.34
C VAL A 91 8.03 2.93 -21.86
N ARG A 92 9.26 3.39 -21.83
CA ARG A 92 9.67 4.71 -22.35
C ARG A 92 10.20 4.63 -23.78
N GLN A 93 10.87 3.52 -24.11
CA GLN A 93 11.46 3.32 -25.45
C GLN A 93 11.68 1.82 -25.71
N ILE A 94 11.39 1.37 -26.93
CA ILE A 94 11.83 0.07 -27.43
C ILE A 94 13.16 0.31 -28.15
N LYS A 95 14.22 -0.35 -27.68
CA LYS A 95 15.57 -0.21 -28.22
C LYS A 95 15.78 -1.08 -29.45
N ALA A 96 16.76 -0.72 -30.29
CA ALA A 96 17.07 -1.45 -31.51
C ALA A 96 17.42 -2.93 -31.28
N ASN A 97 17.90 -3.30 -30.08
CA ASN A 97 18.22 -4.67 -29.69
C ASN A 97 17.05 -5.43 -29.04
N GLY A 98 15.82 -4.90 -29.09
CA GLY A 98 14.62 -5.52 -28.51
C GLY A 98 14.45 -5.35 -26.99
N ARG A 99 15.37 -4.67 -26.29
CA ARG A 99 15.20 -4.37 -24.86
C ARG A 99 14.33 -3.13 -24.66
N LEU A 100 13.72 -3.01 -23.48
CA LEU A 100 12.87 -1.86 -23.15
C LEU A 100 13.60 -0.92 -22.18
N ALA A 101 13.73 0.34 -22.56
CA ALA A 101 13.99 1.40 -21.61
C ALA A 101 12.67 1.79 -20.93
N PHE A 102 12.71 2.05 -19.64
CA PHE A 102 11.53 2.38 -18.84
C PHE A 102 11.64 3.73 -18.15
N THR A 103 10.53 4.21 -17.62
CA THR A 103 10.46 5.26 -16.62
C THR A 103 9.72 4.75 -15.39
N ARG A 104 9.98 5.32 -14.23
CA ARG A 104 9.30 4.95 -12.99
C ARG A 104 7.91 5.56 -12.91
N LEU A 105 6.98 4.82 -12.29
CA LEU A 105 5.69 5.31 -11.82
C LEU A 105 5.79 5.37 -10.28
N GLY A 106 5.67 6.57 -9.72
CA GLY A 106 6.05 6.82 -8.33
C GLY A 106 7.57 6.78 -8.12
N GLY A 107 8.01 6.40 -6.93
CA GLY A 107 9.39 6.46 -6.48
C GLY A 107 10.07 5.13 -6.18
N PRO A 108 9.94 4.01 -6.95
CA PRO A 108 10.66 2.78 -6.63
C PRO A 108 12.17 3.00 -6.66
N SER A 109 12.87 2.45 -5.66
CA SER A 109 14.34 2.50 -5.63
C SER A 109 14.93 1.68 -6.78
N PHE A 110 15.86 2.23 -7.56
CA PHE A 110 16.51 1.50 -8.64
C PHE A 110 17.24 0.23 -8.16
N ASN A 111 17.87 0.29 -6.99
CA ASN A 111 18.54 -0.87 -6.40
C ASN A 111 17.57 -1.97 -5.99
N ALA A 112 16.30 -1.60 -5.70
CA ALA A 112 15.28 -2.56 -5.34
C ALA A 112 14.56 -3.16 -6.54
N VAL A 113 14.65 -2.55 -7.73
CA VAL A 113 14.03 -3.10 -8.95
C VAL A 113 15.02 -3.89 -9.82
N GLU A 114 16.34 -3.68 -9.65
CA GLU A 114 17.34 -4.51 -10.32
C GLU A 114 17.14 -5.98 -9.95
N THR A 115 17.21 -6.87 -10.94
CA THR A 115 16.96 -8.32 -10.84
C THR A 115 15.53 -8.73 -10.51
N GLU A 116 14.57 -7.79 -10.54
CA GLU A 116 13.18 -8.13 -10.28
C GLU A 116 12.48 -8.63 -11.51
N ASN A 117 11.63 -9.66 -11.33
CA ASN A 117 10.71 -10.10 -12.36
C ASN A 117 9.67 -9.05 -12.64
N VAL A 118 9.30 -8.92 -13.90
CA VAL A 118 8.28 -7.97 -14.34
C VAL A 118 7.28 -8.61 -15.28
N THR A 119 6.10 -7.98 -15.36
CA THR A 119 5.11 -8.27 -16.40
C THR A 119 4.82 -6.99 -17.18
N VAL A 120 5.08 -7.00 -18.47
CA VAL A 120 4.68 -5.93 -19.39
C VAL A 120 3.25 -6.18 -19.85
N ILE A 121 2.37 -5.19 -19.69
CA ILE A 121 0.95 -5.27 -20.07
C ILE A 121 0.70 -4.31 -21.23
N THR A 122 0.32 -4.87 -22.38
CA THR A 122 0.01 -4.10 -23.58
C THR A 122 -1.38 -3.46 -23.49
N ARG A 123 -1.66 -2.50 -24.39
CA ARG A 123 -2.96 -1.82 -24.43
C ARG A 123 -4.13 -2.77 -24.79
N ASP A 124 -3.86 -3.86 -25.49
CA ASP A 124 -4.84 -4.91 -25.79
C ASP A 124 -4.91 -6.02 -24.70
N GLY A 125 -4.20 -5.83 -23.58
CA GLY A 125 -4.26 -6.70 -22.40
C GLY A 125 -3.39 -7.96 -22.45
N LYS A 126 -2.52 -8.10 -23.45
CA LYS A 126 -1.54 -9.19 -23.47
C LYS A 126 -0.48 -8.96 -22.37
N ARG A 127 0.09 -10.05 -21.89
CA ARG A 127 1.05 -10.06 -20.77
C ARG A 127 2.32 -10.77 -21.20
N TYR A 128 3.46 -10.11 -21.02
CA TYR A 128 4.78 -10.67 -21.32
C TYR A 128 5.66 -10.56 -20.08
N THR A 129 6.31 -11.64 -19.70
CA THR A 129 7.25 -11.64 -18.57
C THR A 129 8.62 -11.13 -19.00
N GLY A 130 9.43 -10.75 -18.02
CA GLY A 130 10.80 -10.31 -18.21
C GLY A 130 11.47 -10.00 -16.88
N VAL A 131 12.65 -9.43 -16.96
CA VAL A 131 13.47 -9.05 -15.79
C VAL A 131 14.06 -7.66 -15.98
N VAL A 132 14.18 -6.90 -14.90
CA VAL A 132 14.97 -5.66 -14.88
C VAL A 132 16.43 -6.00 -14.64
N ALA A 133 17.32 -5.57 -15.52
CA ALA A 133 18.76 -5.80 -15.37
C ALA A 133 19.57 -4.62 -15.88
N LEU A 134 20.81 -4.53 -15.44
CA LEU A 134 21.81 -3.67 -16.09
C LEU A 134 22.01 -4.07 -17.55
N ARG A 135 22.33 -3.09 -18.40
CA ARG A 135 22.64 -3.34 -19.81
C ARG A 135 23.71 -4.40 -20.04
N ASN A 136 24.70 -4.44 -19.15
CA ASN A 136 25.78 -5.42 -19.14
C ASN A 136 25.87 -6.05 -17.75
N ALA A 137 24.94 -6.94 -17.43
CA ALA A 137 24.73 -7.50 -16.10
C ALA A 137 25.65 -8.68 -15.73
N SER A 138 26.49 -9.17 -16.66
CA SER A 138 27.34 -10.33 -16.40
C SER A 138 28.64 -9.95 -15.72
N SER A 139 28.86 -10.41 -14.49
CA SER A 139 30.12 -10.19 -13.74
C SER A 139 31.37 -10.76 -14.41
N HIS A 140 31.20 -11.76 -15.28
CA HIS A 140 32.34 -12.37 -16.01
C HIS A 140 32.84 -11.52 -17.18
N VAL A 141 32.03 -10.55 -17.66
CA VAL A 141 32.43 -9.68 -18.79
C VAL A 141 32.41 -8.20 -18.42
N ASN A 142 31.70 -7.80 -17.36
CA ASN A 142 31.64 -6.42 -16.88
C ASN A 142 32.44 -6.28 -15.58
N ARG A 143 33.63 -5.68 -15.66
CA ARG A 143 34.49 -5.45 -14.51
C ARG A 143 34.06 -4.29 -13.62
N GLU A 144 33.18 -3.41 -14.14
CA GLU A 144 32.66 -2.23 -13.45
C GLU A 144 31.27 -2.48 -12.87
N LEU A 145 30.78 -3.73 -12.87
CA LEU A 145 29.39 -4.07 -12.49
C LEU A 145 29.00 -3.52 -11.11
N ASP A 146 29.89 -3.64 -10.12
CA ASP A 146 29.59 -3.23 -8.74
C ASP A 146 29.59 -1.71 -8.56
N SER A 147 30.31 -0.97 -9.41
CA SER A 147 30.44 0.49 -9.39
C SER A 147 29.50 1.19 -10.35
N GLU A 148 28.87 0.47 -11.28
CA GLU A 148 27.93 1.05 -12.24
C GLU A 148 26.71 1.63 -11.54
N LYS A 149 26.37 2.89 -11.83
CA LYS A 149 25.20 3.53 -11.24
C LYS A 149 23.90 2.83 -11.66
N ARG A 150 22.97 2.65 -10.74
CA ARG A 150 21.63 2.13 -11.01
C ARG A 150 20.69 3.31 -11.22
N ASP A 151 20.27 3.52 -12.47
CA ASP A 151 19.30 4.54 -12.84
C ASP A 151 18.56 4.14 -14.14
N ASP A 152 17.66 5.00 -14.61
CA ASP A 152 16.84 4.79 -15.81
C ASP A 152 17.63 4.83 -17.14
N SER A 153 18.91 5.16 -17.10
CA SER A 153 19.81 5.10 -18.25
C SER A 153 20.63 3.82 -18.32
N THR A 154 20.78 3.12 -17.19
CA THR A 154 21.62 1.92 -17.06
C THR A 154 20.82 0.64 -16.92
N LEU A 155 19.59 0.71 -16.37
CA LEU A 155 18.69 -0.42 -16.23
C LEU A 155 17.75 -0.53 -17.44
N GLU A 156 17.44 -1.76 -17.82
CA GLU A 156 16.56 -2.11 -18.94
C GLU A 156 15.69 -3.29 -18.56
N VAL A 157 14.54 -3.44 -19.23
CA VAL A 157 13.75 -4.68 -19.18
C VAL A 157 14.19 -5.59 -20.32
N LEU A 158 14.53 -6.82 -19.97
CA LEU A 158 14.74 -7.94 -20.88
C LEU A 158 13.48 -8.79 -20.85
N LEU A 159 12.84 -8.96 -22.01
CA LEU A 159 11.65 -9.80 -22.16
C LEU A 159 12.06 -11.28 -22.21
N ASP A 160 11.22 -12.15 -21.67
CA ASP A 160 11.34 -13.61 -21.76
C ASP A 160 10.77 -14.11 -23.12
N GLU A 161 11.04 -13.34 -24.19
CA GLU A 161 10.60 -13.61 -25.54
C GLU A 161 11.80 -13.65 -26.49
N VAL A 162 11.68 -14.42 -27.60
CA VAL A 162 12.72 -14.48 -28.61
C VAL A 162 12.65 -13.25 -29.49
N VAL A 163 13.22 -12.14 -29.01
CA VAL A 163 13.28 -10.84 -29.71
C VAL A 163 14.72 -10.38 -29.82
N SER A 164 15.09 -9.80 -30.93
CA SER A 164 16.44 -9.28 -31.18
C SER A 164 16.42 -7.89 -31.81
N SER A 165 15.25 -7.36 -32.12
CA SER A 165 15.06 -6.08 -32.75
C SER A 165 13.85 -5.34 -32.19
N LYS A 166 13.77 -4.05 -32.45
CA LYS A 166 12.61 -3.23 -32.15
C LYS A 166 11.35 -3.78 -32.84
N GLU A 167 11.48 -4.18 -34.09
CA GLU A 167 10.40 -4.71 -34.91
C GLU A 167 9.82 -6.01 -34.35
N ASP A 168 10.65 -6.85 -33.73
CA ASP A 168 10.17 -8.09 -33.10
C ASP A 168 9.29 -7.77 -31.88
N VAL A 169 9.69 -6.80 -31.06
CA VAL A 169 8.93 -6.35 -29.88
C VAL A 169 7.60 -5.68 -30.31
N GLU A 170 7.63 -4.85 -31.36
CA GLU A 170 6.42 -4.22 -31.91
C GLU A 170 5.42 -5.26 -32.46
N LYS A 171 5.88 -6.38 -33.03
CA LYS A 171 5.02 -7.50 -33.44
C LYS A 171 4.30 -8.18 -32.28
N LEU A 172 4.87 -8.16 -31.06
CA LEU A 172 4.20 -8.64 -29.84
C LEU A 172 3.03 -7.71 -29.43
N GLY A 173 3.01 -6.48 -29.95
CA GLY A 173 2.04 -5.44 -29.61
C GLY A 173 2.51 -4.53 -28.47
N ILE A 174 3.73 -4.67 -28.02
CA ILE A 174 4.34 -3.79 -27.00
C ILE A 174 4.63 -2.43 -27.61
N SER A 175 4.27 -1.38 -26.88
CA SER A 175 4.44 0.00 -27.30
C SER A 175 4.87 0.93 -26.17
N VAL A 176 5.35 2.10 -26.52
CA VAL A 176 5.64 3.16 -25.53
C VAL A 176 4.36 3.52 -24.78
N GLY A 177 4.48 3.63 -23.45
CA GLY A 177 3.35 3.88 -22.54
C GLY A 177 2.67 2.61 -22.03
N ASP A 178 3.12 1.42 -22.41
CA ASP A 178 2.67 0.17 -21.79
C ASP A 178 3.18 0.05 -20.36
N ILE A 179 2.35 -0.55 -19.50
CA ILE A 179 2.63 -0.69 -18.07
C ILE A 179 3.58 -1.86 -17.83
N ILE A 180 4.50 -1.68 -16.89
CA ILE A 180 5.40 -2.73 -16.41
C ILE A 180 5.16 -2.91 -14.92
N CYS A 181 4.59 -4.05 -14.55
CA CYS A 181 4.32 -4.43 -13.16
C CYS A 181 5.52 -5.17 -12.58
N LEU A 182 5.94 -4.78 -11.38
CA LEU A 182 6.98 -5.49 -10.62
C LEU A 182 6.34 -6.64 -9.83
N ASP A 183 7.03 -7.78 -9.73
CA ASP A 183 6.56 -8.90 -8.91
C ASP A 183 6.51 -8.51 -7.42
N PRO A 184 5.38 -8.63 -6.73
CA PRO A 184 5.27 -8.32 -5.32
C PRO A 184 6.04 -9.28 -4.41
N ARG A 185 6.27 -10.53 -4.81
CA ARG A 185 6.90 -11.61 -4.03
C ARG A 185 6.34 -11.75 -2.62
N ALA A 186 5.01 -11.67 -2.50
CA ALA A 186 4.31 -11.62 -1.23
C ALA A 186 4.40 -12.95 -0.46
N ARG A 187 4.67 -12.89 0.85
CA ARG A 187 4.69 -14.04 1.75
C ARG A 187 4.50 -13.63 3.20
N VAL A 188 3.93 -14.55 3.98
CA VAL A 188 3.87 -14.46 5.45
C VAL A 188 4.73 -15.59 6.01
N THR A 189 5.57 -15.28 7.01
CA THR A 189 6.42 -16.27 7.67
C THR A 189 5.71 -16.89 8.87
N PRO A 190 6.11 -18.10 9.32
CA PRO A 190 5.56 -18.70 10.56
C PRO A 190 5.74 -17.84 11.81
N SER A 191 6.76 -16.98 11.83
CA SER A 191 7.01 -16.03 12.93
C SER A 191 6.22 -14.73 12.83
N GLY A 192 5.30 -14.60 11.85
CA GLY A 192 4.41 -13.47 11.70
C GLY A 192 4.95 -12.31 10.86
N PHE A 193 6.14 -12.40 10.27
CA PHE A 193 6.60 -11.36 9.35
C PHE A 193 5.88 -11.43 8.01
N ILE A 194 5.44 -10.28 7.54
CA ILE A 194 4.83 -10.07 6.22
C ILE A 194 5.89 -9.42 5.35
N ARG A 195 6.19 -10.01 4.21
CA ARG A 195 7.16 -9.50 3.25
C ARG A 195 6.55 -9.44 1.87
N SER A 196 6.64 -8.27 1.25
CA SER A 196 6.19 -8.04 -0.12
C SER A 196 6.72 -6.70 -0.61
N ARG A 197 6.67 -6.42 -1.92
CA ARG A 197 6.50 -5.05 -2.40
C ARG A 197 5.07 -4.63 -2.13
N PHE A 198 4.83 -3.34 -2.03
CA PHE A 198 3.47 -2.76 -2.00
C PHE A 198 2.66 -3.08 -0.74
N LEU A 199 3.35 -3.38 0.41
CA LEU A 199 2.71 -3.26 1.72
C LEU A 199 2.27 -1.81 1.94
N ASP A 200 3.03 -0.89 1.40
CA ASP A 200 2.68 0.48 1.07
C ASP A 200 1.80 0.50 -0.20
N ASP A 201 0.45 0.66 -0.14
CA ASP A 201 -0.33 0.73 1.09
C ASP A 201 -1.45 -0.33 1.12
N LYS A 202 -1.23 -1.45 0.41
CA LYS A 202 -2.20 -2.56 0.39
C LYS A 202 -2.37 -3.23 1.76
N LEU A 203 -1.40 -3.04 2.68
CA LEU A 203 -1.52 -3.52 4.05
C LEU A 203 -2.65 -2.79 4.78
N SER A 204 -2.68 -1.46 4.66
CA SER A 204 -3.73 -0.64 5.25
C SER A 204 -5.07 -0.83 4.56
N ALA A 205 -5.08 -1.03 3.24
CA ALA A 205 -6.30 -1.39 2.53
C ALA A 205 -6.91 -2.70 3.08
N GLY A 206 -6.09 -3.71 3.38
CA GLY A 206 -6.52 -4.94 4.05
C GLY A 206 -7.09 -4.68 5.45
N MET A 207 -6.50 -3.76 6.21
CA MET A 207 -7.02 -3.35 7.54
C MET A 207 -8.37 -2.64 7.44
N LEU A 208 -8.56 -1.74 6.46
CA LEU A 208 -9.85 -1.08 6.24
C LEU A 208 -10.93 -2.05 5.76
N LEU A 209 -10.58 -3.11 5.02
CA LEU A 209 -11.51 -4.19 4.69
C LEU A 209 -11.90 -5.01 5.92
N ALA A 210 -10.98 -5.20 6.89
CA ALA A 210 -11.31 -5.86 8.16
C ALA A 210 -12.26 -5.00 9.01
N LEU A 211 -12.08 -3.67 9.02
CA LEU A 211 -13.04 -2.76 9.63
C LEU A 211 -14.42 -2.89 8.97
N ALA A 212 -14.49 -2.85 7.63
CA ALA A 212 -15.75 -3.02 6.92
C ALA A 212 -16.42 -4.35 7.27
N LYS A 213 -15.67 -5.44 7.36
CA LYS A 213 -16.17 -6.76 7.77
C LYS A 213 -16.72 -6.74 9.20
N GLY A 214 -16.01 -6.13 10.15
CA GLY A 214 -16.47 -5.99 11.55
C GLY A 214 -17.75 -5.16 11.68
N VAL A 215 -17.93 -4.13 10.85
CA VAL A 215 -19.18 -3.36 10.79
C VAL A 215 -20.30 -4.18 10.16
N ALA A 216 -20.02 -4.91 9.07
CA ALA A 216 -21.03 -5.71 8.38
C ALA A 216 -21.58 -6.86 9.23
N ASP A 217 -20.76 -7.50 10.06
CA ASP A 217 -21.21 -8.58 10.95
C ASP A 217 -21.68 -8.07 12.33
N GLY A 218 -21.59 -6.77 12.58
CA GLY A 218 -22.08 -6.10 13.78
C GLY A 218 -21.15 -6.24 15.01
N SER A 219 -19.94 -6.75 14.83
CA SER A 219 -18.93 -6.79 15.90
C SER A 219 -18.40 -5.40 16.25
N VAL A 220 -18.26 -4.51 15.26
CA VAL A 220 -17.91 -3.10 15.44
C VAL A 220 -19.11 -2.20 15.17
N LYS A 221 -19.36 -1.25 16.07
CA LYS A 221 -20.47 -0.29 15.97
C LYS A 221 -19.93 1.13 15.86
N PRO A 222 -19.80 1.66 14.64
CA PRO A 222 -19.28 3.00 14.46
C PRO A 222 -20.15 4.04 15.19
N ALA A 223 -19.53 4.84 16.05
CA ALA A 223 -20.18 5.99 16.68
C ALA A 223 -20.30 7.16 15.70
N ARG A 224 -19.30 7.33 14.82
CA ARG A 224 -19.24 8.37 13.79
C ARG A 224 -19.80 7.86 12.46
N LYS A 225 -20.18 8.77 11.56
CA LYS A 225 -20.46 8.42 10.16
C LYS A 225 -19.14 8.09 9.47
N ILE A 226 -18.83 6.80 9.33
CA ILE A 226 -17.57 6.34 8.75
C ILE A 226 -17.72 6.06 7.25
N THR A 227 -16.82 6.64 6.46
CA THR A 227 -16.61 6.28 5.06
C THR A 227 -15.15 5.79 4.89
N ILE A 228 -14.97 4.59 4.36
CA ILE A 228 -13.65 4.14 3.89
C ILE A 228 -13.43 4.64 2.45
N PHE A 229 -12.21 5.09 2.19
CA PHE A 229 -11.81 5.65 0.90
C PHE A 229 -10.53 5.01 0.42
N PHE A 230 -10.62 4.15 -0.60
CA PHE A 230 -9.45 3.57 -1.25
C PHE A 230 -9.04 4.47 -2.40
N SER A 231 -7.99 5.24 -2.19
CA SER A 231 -7.48 6.18 -3.18
C SER A 231 -6.65 5.49 -4.25
N VAL A 232 -6.41 6.22 -5.33
CA VAL A 232 -5.53 5.87 -6.45
C VAL A 232 -4.76 7.12 -6.86
N TYR A 233 -3.57 6.96 -7.44
CA TYR A 233 -2.62 8.04 -7.73
C TYR A 233 -1.98 8.67 -6.47
N GLU A 234 -1.98 7.99 -5.33
CA GLU A 234 -1.28 8.49 -4.14
C GLU A 234 0.22 8.61 -4.41
N GLU A 235 0.82 7.58 -4.97
CA GLU A 235 2.26 7.42 -5.28
C GLU A 235 2.84 8.52 -6.19
N VAL A 236 1.98 9.32 -6.79
CA VAL A 236 2.33 10.49 -7.62
C VAL A 236 1.71 11.79 -7.10
N GLY A 237 1.24 11.79 -5.86
CA GLY A 237 0.77 12.98 -5.14
C GLY A 237 -0.61 13.49 -5.55
N HIS A 238 -1.49 12.62 -6.08
CA HIS A 238 -2.84 13.00 -6.50
C HIS A 238 -3.96 12.26 -5.76
N GLY A 239 -3.67 11.35 -4.84
CA GLY A 239 -4.61 10.44 -4.18
C GLY A 239 -5.91 11.08 -3.73
N ALA A 240 -6.00 11.58 -2.50
CA ALA A 240 -7.20 12.20 -1.95
C ALA A 240 -7.44 13.66 -2.42
N SER A 241 -6.78 14.11 -3.49
CA SER A 241 -7.05 15.45 -4.07
C SER A 241 -8.51 15.63 -4.51
N SER A 242 -9.22 14.54 -4.76
CA SER A 242 -10.63 14.55 -5.14
C SER A 242 -11.30 13.21 -4.83
N GLY A 243 -12.60 13.22 -4.67
CA GLY A 243 -13.43 12.01 -4.50
C GLY A 243 -13.73 11.65 -3.04
N LEU A 244 -13.13 12.31 -2.05
CA LEU A 244 -13.59 12.24 -0.67
C LEU A 244 -15.03 12.77 -0.59
N PRO A 245 -15.91 12.19 0.27
CA PRO A 245 -17.25 12.74 0.51
C PRO A 245 -17.19 14.22 0.84
N GLU A 246 -18.16 14.99 0.33
CA GLU A 246 -18.19 16.45 0.52
C GLU A 246 -18.35 16.84 1.99
N ASP A 247 -19.05 16.04 2.76
CA ASP A 247 -19.32 16.24 4.19
C ASP A 247 -18.21 15.70 5.11
N THR A 248 -17.08 15.26 4.60
CA THR A 248 -15.94 14.82 5.42
C THR A 248 -15.44 15.98 6.28
N GLU A 249 -15.39 15.80 7.60
CA GLU A 249 -14.84 16.76 8.57
C GLU A 249 -13.46 16.32 9.06
N ASP A 250 -13.29 15.01 9.30
CA ASP A 250 -12.03 14.42 9.73
C ASP A 250 -11.54 13.40 8.67
N LEU A 251 -10.24 13.41 8.42
CA LEU A 251 -9.57 12.42 7.57
C LEU A 251 -8.48 11.71 8.39
N LEU A 252 -8.67 10.43 8.68
CA LEU A 252 -7.62 9.58 9.19
C LEU A 252 -7.05 8.77 8.02
N VAL A 253 -5.84 9.11 7.61
CA VAL A 253 -5.10 8.31 6.64
C VAL A 253 -4.51 7.12 7.38
N VAL A 254 -4.80 5.94 6.88
CA VAL A 254 -4.18 4.68 7.31
C VAL A 254 -3.22 4.31 6.20
N ASP A 255 -1.95 4.59 6.42
CA ASP A 255 -0.86 4.40 5.48
C ASP A 255 0.35 3.88 6.25
N MET A 256 1.41 3.40 5.59
CA MET A 256 2.51 2.75 6.28
C MET A 256 3.21 3.67 7.31
N GLY A 257 3.57 3.11 8.46
CA GLY A 257 4.48 3.75 9.41
C GLY A 257 5.94 3.53 9.01
N CYS A 258 6.75 4.58 8.99
CA CYS A 258 8.17 4.45 8.71
C CYS A 258 8.89 3.63 9.78
N VAL A 259 9.81 2.75 9.35
CA VAL A 259 10.74 2.02 10.22
C VAL A 259 12.16 2.23 9.68
N GLY A 260 13.08 2.69 10.51
CA GLY A 260 14.46 2.96 10.12
C GLY A 260 15.24 3.70 11.19
N ASP A 261 16.44 4.12 10.86
CA ASP A 261 17.28 4.91 11.76
C ASP A 261 16.58 6.25 12.10
N GLU A 262 16.73 6.71 13.33
CA GLU A 262 16.11 7.95 13.86
C GLU A 262 14.58 7.91 13.95
N ILE A 263 13.95 6.77 13.69
CA ILE A 263 12.51 6.50 13.86
C ILE A 263 12.35 5.52 15.02
N THR A 264 11.34 5.75 15.89
CA THR A 264 11.13 4.89 17.08
C THR A 264 10.21 3.70 16.79
N CYS A 265 9.40 3.78 15.75
CA CYS A 265 8.50 2.71 15.34
C CYS A 265 9.24 1.46 14.86
N THR A 266 8.71 0.31 15.20
CA THR A 266 9.13 -1.01 14.74
C THR A 266 8.02 -1.65 13.90
N GLU A 267 8.32 -2.74 13.20
CA GLU A 267 7.30 -3.48 12.42
C GLU A 267 6.18 -4.06 13.28
N GLN A 268 6.36 -4.13 14.60
CA GLN A 268 5.37 -4.71 15.52
C GLN A 268 4.42 -3.68 16.14
N GLN A 269 4.59 -2.40 15.85
CA GLN A 269 3.84 -1.30 16.43
C GLN A 269 2.93 -0.63 15.42
N VAL A 270 1.91 0.08 15.91
CA VAL A 270 1.24 1.11 15.13
C VAL A 270 2.03 2.42 15.26
N SER A 271 2.34 3.05 14.15
CA SER A 271 2.92 4.39 14.12
C SER A 271 1.81 5.43 14.10
N ILE A 272 1.98 6.51 14.87
CA ILE A 272 1.17 7.72 14.83
C ILE A 272 2.10 8.84 14.35
N CYS A 273 1.88 9.34 13.15
CA CYS A 273 2.74 10.37 12.57
C CYS A 273 2.37 11.74 13.14
N ALA A 274 3.31 12.41 13.79
CA ALA A 274 3.11 13.78 14.29
C ALA A 274 3.37 14.83 13.21
N LYS A 275 4.27 14.54 12.25
CA LYS A 275 4.65 15.46 11.16
C LYS A 275 5.30 14.66 10.02
N ASP A 276 5.01 15.06 8.78
CA ASP A 276 5.72 14.65 7.58
C ASP A 276 6.34 15.84 6.82
N SER A 277 6.74 15.63 5.55
CA SER A 277 7.29 16.71 4.70
C SER A 277 6.26 17.80 4.37
N GLY A 278 4.97 17.48 4.41
CA GLY A 278 3.86 18.41 4.15
C GLY A 278 3.53 19.32 5.32
N GLY A 279 4.01 19.01 6.52
CA GLY A 279 3.78 19.77 7.74
C GLY A 279 3.30 18.93 8.92
N PRO A 280 2.98 19.55 10.07
CA PRO A 280 2.41 18.84 11.20
C PRO A 280 0.99 18.36 10.89
N TYR A 281 0.63 17.20 11.41
CA TYR A 281 -0.74 16.72 11.46
C TYR A 281 -1.55 17.48 12.53
N ASP A 282 -2.88 17.39 12.49
CA ASP A 282 -3.71 18.06 13.49
C ASP A 282 -3.36 17.62 14.91
N TYR A 283 -2.99 18.57 15.74
CA TYR A 283 -2.48 18.30 17.09
C TYR A 283 -3.52 17.64 17.99
N SER A 284 -4.80 18.06 17.89
CA SER A 284 -5.86 17.50 18.73
C SER A 284 -6.19 16.07 18.31
N MET A 285 -6.33 15.82 17.00
CA MET A 285 -6.60 14.49 16.47
C MET A 285 -5.46 13.52 16.75
N THR A 286 -4.20 13.96 16.60
CA THR A 286 -3.01 13.16 16.96
C THR A 286 -2.98 12.86 18.47
N SER A 287 -3.31 13.85 19.32
CA SER A 287 -3.38 13.67 20.77
C SER A 287 -4.48 12.71 21.18
N GLU A 288 -5.62 12.72 20.51
CA GLU A 288 -6.70 11.75 20.70
C GLU A 288 -6.26 10.31 20.39
N LEU A 289 -5.59 10.10 19.27
CA LEU A 289 -5.05 8.79 18.87
C LEU A 289 -4.04 8.27 19.92
N ILE A 290 -3.15 9.14 20.41
CA ILE A 290 -2.19 8.80 21.48
C ILE A 290 -2.92 8.45 22.79
N ALA A 291 -3.97 9.19 23.14
CA ALA A 291 -4.75 8.93 24.33
C ALA A 291 -5.46 7.56 24.24
N LEU A 292 -6.10 7.25 23.13
CA LEU A 292 -6.72 5.96 22.86
C LEU A 292 -5.70 4.80 22.89
N ALA A 293 -4.54 4.99 22.28
CA ALA A 293 -3.48 3.97 22.32
C ALA A 293 -3.06 3.65 23.75
N LYS A 294 -2.95 4.67 24.62
CA LYS A 294 -2.64 4.48 26.05
C LYS A 294 -3.78 3.81 26.80
N GLU A 295 -5.02 4.28 26.61
CA GLU A 295 -6.21 3.76 27.28
C GLU A 295 -6.42 2.27 26.99
N HIS A 296 -6.23 1.87 25.74
CA HIS A 296 -6.41 0.48 25.30
C HIS A 296 -5.13 -0.37 25.37
N ALA A 297 -4.05 0.12 25.99
CA ALA A 297 -2.75 -0.56 26.07
C ALA A 297 -2.26 -1.10 24.71
N ILE A 298 -2.37 -0.28 23.67
CA ILE A 298 -1.90 -0.57 22.31
C ILE A 298 -0.40 -0.25 22.25
N ASP A 299 0.39 -1.11 21.63
CA ASP A 299 1.81 -0.84 21.40
C ASP A 299 1.98 0.10 20.20
N TYR A 300 2.42 1.33 20.47
CA TYR A 300 2.50 2.41 19.48
C TYR A 300 3.81 3.19 19.55
N ALA A 301 4.15 3.86 18.47
CA ALA A 301 5.20 4.87 18.42
C ALA A 301 4.65 6.20 17.88
N VAL A 302 5.29 7.31 18.27
CA VAL A 302 4.98 8.63 17.71
C VAL A 302 6.25 9.18 17.08
N ASP A 303 6.20 9.44 15.78
CA ASP A 303 7.39 9.82 15.02
C ASP A 303 7.15 11.04 14.11
N VAL A 304 8.26 11.62 13.65
CA VAL A 304 8.31 12.66 12.62
C VAL A 304 9.04 12.10 11.41
N TYR A 305 8.38 12.08 10.26
CA TYR A 305 8.95 11.51 9.03
C TYR A 305 9.64 12.60 8.20
N PRO A 306 10.95 12.47 7.93
CA PRO A 306 11.70 13.52 7.25
C PRO A 306 11.42 13.64 5.75
N ALA A 307 11.05 12.51 5.10
CA ALA A 307 10.86 12.42 3.65
C ALA A 307 9.63 11.53 3.35
N TYR A 308 8.44 12.06 3.62
CA TYR A 308 7.18 11.34 3.51
C TYR A 308 6.05 12.30 3.09
N GLY A 309 5.09 11.82 2.37
CA GLY A 309 3.84 12.52 2.06
C GLY A 309 2.69 11.53 2.05
N SER A 310 1.47 12.00 2.21
CA SER A 310 0.28 11.15 2.22
C SER A 310 -0.92 11.84 1.60
N ASP A 311 -1.98 11.09 1.45
CA ASP A 311 -3.29 11.57 1.02
C ASP A 311 -3.84 12.70 1.90
N ALA A 312 -3.45 12.77 3.17
CA ALA A 312 -3.85 13.84 4.08
C ALA A 312 -3.37 15.22 3.60
N ALA A 313 -2.06 15.35 3.35
CA ALA A 313 -1.49 16.59 2.83
C ALA A 313 -2.02 16.93 1.43
N THR A 314 -2.32 15.91 0.63
CA THR A 314 -2.89 16.07 -0.71
C THR A 314 -4.31 16.61 -0.66
N ALA A 315 -5.16 16.14 0.26
CA ALA A 315 -6.52 16.63 0.47
C ALA A 315 -6.53 18.11 0.87
N LEU A 316 -5.66 18.51 1.82
CA LEU A 316 -5.54 19.92 2.23
C LEU A 316 -5.07 20.81 1.08
N ARG A 317 -4.03 20.42 0.37
CA ARG A 317 -3.52 21.20 -0.79
C ARG A 317 -4.56 21.38 -1.89
N SER A 318 -5.53 20.47 -1.98
CA SER A 318 -6.65 20.58 -2.92
C SER A 318 -7.80 21.47 -2.43
N GLY A 319 -7.67 22.08 -1.25
CA GLY A 319 -8.62 23.06 -0.71
C GLY A 319 -9.71 22.45 0.19
N ARG A 320 -9.52 21.22 0.71
CA ARG A 320 -10.45 20.63 1.67
C ARG A 320 -10.22 21.28 3.06
N ASP A 321 -11.29 21.73 3.68
CA ASP A 321 -11.32 22.24 5.06
C ASP A 321 -11.65 21.09 6.01
N ILE A 322 -10.62 20.33 6.41
CA ILE A 322 -10.73 19.12 7.23
C ILE A 322 -9.60 19.06 8.26
N ARG A 323 -9.86 18.42 9.41
CA ARG A 323 -8.77 17.94 10.28
C ARG A 323 -8.21 16.63 9.75
N TYR A 324 -6.94 16.36 10.01
CA TYR A 324 -6.30 15.16 9.47
C TYR A 324 -5.22 14.61 10.38
N ALA A 325 -5.11 13.28 10.37
CA ALA A 325 -4.05 12.53 11.03
C ALA A 325 -3.61 11.35 10.17
N LEU A 326 -2.49 10.72 10.54
CA LEU A 326 -1.95 9.52 9.88
C LEU A 326 -1.51 8.52 10.92
N ILE A 327 -1.94 7.27 10.71
CA ILE A 327 -1.48 6.10 11.46
C ILE A 327 -1.20 4.95 10.50
N GLY A 328 -0.41 3.96 10.94
CA GLY A 328 -0.27 2.71 10.20
C GLY A 328 0.68 1.71 10.83
N ALA A 329 0.63 0.48 10.36
CA ALA A 329 1.58 -0.54 10.78
C ALA A 329 3.00 -0.18 10.33
N GLY A 330 3.99 -0.45 11.18
CA GLY A 330 5.38 -0.21 10.81
C GLY A 330 5.80 -1.04 9.60
N VAL A 331 6.38 -0.40 8.60
CA VAL A 331 6.91 -1.01 7.37
C VAL A 331 8.36 -0.59 7.18
N TYR A 332 9.26 -1.56 7.16
CA TYR A 332 10.68 -1.37 6.85
C TYR A 332 10.92 -1.48 5.35
N ALA A 333 11.87 -0.70 4.85
CA ALA A 333 12.31 -0.68 3.44
C ALA A 333 11.20 -0.30 2.45
N SER A 334 10.34 0.68 2.82
CA SER A 334 9.31 1.23 1.91
C SER A 334 9.92 1.66 0.56
N HIS A 335 9.13 1.57 -0.52
CA HIS A 335 9.56 1.76 -1.91
C HIS A 335 10.61 0.75 -2.40
N GLY A 336 10.84 -0.33 -1.62
CA GLY A 336 11.73 -1.43 -1.94
C GLY A 336 11.06 -2.80 -1.86
N TYR A 337 11.74 -3.77 -1.25
CA TYR A 337 11.15 -5.05 -0.87
C TYR A 337 10.86 -5.03 0.64
N GLU A 338 9.64 -4.72 0.96
CA GLU A 338 9.15 -4.26 2.24
C GLU A 338 8.96 -5.39 3.25
N ARG A 339 8.88 -5.00 4.52
CA ARG A 339 8.70 -5.91 5.64
C ARG A 339 7.86 -5.25 6.72
N SER A 340 6.86 -5.97 7.21
CA SER A 340 6.03 -5.64 8.36
C SER A 340 5.79 -6.88 9.22
N HIS A 341 4.94 -6.77 10.24
CA HIS A 341 4.64 -7.88 11.13
C HIS A 341 3.14 -7.90 11.50
N VAL A 342 2.57 -9.11 11.69
CA VAL A 342 1.17 -9.31 12.09
C VAL A 342 0.80 -8.53 13.36
N LYS A 343 1.72 -8.37 14.31
CA LYS A 343 1.49 -7.55 15.52
C LYS A 343 1.32 -6.06 15.22
N GLY A 344 2.05 -5.51 14.24
CA GLY A 344 1.85 -4.14 13.81
C GLY A 344 0.47 -3.94 13.19
N VAL A 345 0.02 -4.92 12.38
CA VAL A 345 -1.36 -4.95 11.86
C VAL A 345 -2.38 -5.02 13.00
N GLU A 346 -2.18 -5.89 13.98
CA GLU A 346 -3.04 -6.03 15.15
C GLU A 346 -3.16 -4.72 15.94
N ASN A 347 -2.03 -4.08 16.28
CA ASN A 347 -2.01 -2.82 17.00
C ASN A 347 -2.69 -1.69 16.21
N SER A 348 -2.50 -1.66 14.88
CA SER A 348 -3.17 -0.71 14.00
C SER A 348 -4.68 -0.93 13.97
N LEU A 349 -5.14 -2.18 13.86
CA LEU A 349 -6.56 -2.53 13.90
C LEU A 349 -7.21 -2.16 15.24
N ARG A 350 -6.53 -2.40 16.37
CA ARG A 350 -7.02 -1.99 17.71
C ARG A 350 -7.20 -0.48 17.79
N LEU A 351 -6.27 0.30 17.24
CA LEU A 351 -6.39 1.76 17.23
C LEU A 351 -7.50 2.24 16.29
N ILE A 352 -7.63 1.65 15.11
CA ILE A 352 -8.73 1.93 14.16
C ILE A 352 -10.08 1.62 14.81
N GLU A 353 -10.22 0.47 15.48
CA GLU A 353 -11.44 0.07 16.18
C GLU A 353 -11.81 1.07 17.29
N ALA A 354 -10.86 1.37 18.17
CA ALA A 354 -11.07 2.31 19.27
C ALA A 354 -11.47 3.71 18.74
N TYR A 355 -10.85 4.16 17.65
CA TYR A 355 -11.16 5.45 17.05
C TYR A 355 -12.51 5.46 16.31
N ALA A 356 -12.91 4.35 15.71
CA ALA A 356 -14.19 4.21 15.02
C ALA A 356 -15.39 4.18 15.99
N GLU A 357 -15.22 3.62 17.19
CA GLU A 357 -16.26 3.51 18.23
C GLU A 357 -16.30 4.72 19.18
N LYS A 358 -15.35 5.66 19.07
CA LYS A 358 -15.33 6.90 19.83
C LYS A 358 -16.35 7.91 19.26
N GLU A 359 -17.15 8.53 20.16
CA GLU A 359 -18.07 9.65 19.84
C GLU A 359 -17.31 10.98 19.54
#